data_9ad985397af91633a86a32df3c59e5d3
#
_entry.id   9ad985397af91633a86a32df3c59e5d3
#
_cell.length_a   1.000
_cell.length_b   1.000
_cell.length_c   1.000
_cell.angle_alpha   90.00
_cell.angle_beta   90.00
_cell.angle_gamma   90.00
#
_symmetry.space_group_name_H-M   'P 1'
#
loop_
_entity.id
_entity.type
_entity.pdbx_description
1 polymer ?
#
loop_
_entity_poly.entity_id
_entity_poly.type
_entity_poly.pdbx_seq_one_letter_code
_entity_poly.pdbx_strand_id
1 'polypeptide(L)'
;MDFVYICKDGINEELKYSIRSVIESFPEANIWVVGGKPDWYVGNYIKVEQKESKYKNAVKNLETICISEKISEFFILMNDDFYIIKKINKIENFHSGFLLDKINLYQKLNGNSQYTRKLSGTYKKLKALGFEDPLDYELHVPMIMEKEKLKIVLKLLDQFLWRSIYGNKFDVGGTQMQDVKVYNSGPLVLKSYNLNIDDHTYLSSADSSFNSIFNKVLKDKFNKKTKFEQ
;
A
#
# COMPACT_ATOMS: atom_id res chain seq x y z
N MET A 1 17.65 -0.89 4.96
CA MET A 1 16.47 -0.24 4.36
C MET A 1 15.26 -0.66 5.17
N ASP A 2 14.43 0.28 5.62
CA ASP A 2 13.24 0.01 6.42
C ASP A 2 12.02 -0.18 5.51
N PHE A 3 11.37 -1.34 5.63
CA PHE A 3 10.03 -1.60 5.11
C PHE A 3 9.02 -1.48 6.25
N VAL A 4 8.10 -0.55 6.12
CA VAL A 4 7.19 -0.18 7.20
C VAL A 4 5.75 -0.53 6.81
N TYR A 5 5.18 -1.46 7.54
CA TYR A 5 3.81 -1.93 7.36
C TYR A 5 2.86 -1.19 8.30
N ILE A 6 1.79 -0.63 7.75
CA ILE A 6 0.66 -0.14 8.53
C ILE A 6 -0.40 -1.24 8.62
N CYS A 7 -0.64 -1.74 9.84
CA CYS A 7 -1.49 -2.91 10.06
C CYS A 7 -2.66 -2.62 11.00
N LYS A 8 -3.78 -3.28 10.78
CA LYS A 8 -4.92 -3.37 11.72
C LYS A 8 -4.68 -4.48 12.75
N ASP A 9 -5.42 -4.45 13.86
CA ASP A 9 -5.42 -5.54 14.83
C ASP A 9 -6.02 -6.83 14.23
N GLY A 10 -5.60 -7.97 14.77
CA GLY A 10 -6.15 -9.28 14.49
C GLY A 10 -5.23 -10.22 13.72
N ILE A 11 -5.80 -11.34 13.30
CA ILE A 11 -5.10 -12.35 12.47
C ILE A 11 -4.83 -11.73 11.10
N ASN A 12 -3.58 -11.74 10.67
CA ASN A 12 -3.15 -11.15 9.41
C ASN A 12 -2.19 -12.10 8.70
N GLU A 13 -2.75 -13.05 7.96
CA GLU A 13 -1.97 -14.02 7.18
C GLU A 13 -1.39 -13.39 5.90
N GLU A 14 -2.02 -12.35 5.34
CA GLU A 14 -1.52 -11.60 4.18
C GLU A 14 -0.14 -11.01 4.47
N LEU A 15 0.01 -10.38 5.63
CA LEU A 15 1.27 -9.81 6.08
C LEU A 15 2.43 -10.82 6.08
N LYS A 16 2.15 -12.10 6.40
CA LYS A 16 3.15 -13.16 6.41
C LYS A 16 3.79 -13.33 5.02
N TYR A 17 2.97 -13.48 3.99
CA TYR A 17 3.46 -13.64 2.62
C TYR A 17 4.04 -12.37 2.05
N SER A 18 3.53 -11.21 2.46
CA SER A 18 4.10 -9.91 2.10
C SER A 18 5.53 -9.77 2.64
N ILE A 19 5.76 -10.05 3.93
CA ILE A 19 7.10 -10.02 4.52
C ILE A 19 8.03 -11.03 3.84
N ARG A 20 7.57 -12.26 3.58
CA ARG A 20 8.36 -13.27 2.88
C ARG A 20 8.79 -12.79 1.50
N SER A 21 7.89 -12.17 0.74
CA SER A 21 8.18 -11.61 -0.58
C SER A 21 9.21 -10.48 -0.54
N VAL A 22 9.15 -9.63 0.48
CA VAL A 22 10.17 -8.59 0.70
C VAL A 22 11.54 -9.22 0.99
N ILE A 23 11.60 -10.21 1.89
CA ILE A 23 12.87 -10.84 2.29
C ILE A 23 13.52 -11.63 1.15
N GLU A 24 12.74 -12.20 0.23
CA GLU A 24 13.31 -12.83 -0.98
C GLU A 24 14.04 -11.83 -1.88
N SER A 25 13.57 -10.59 -1.98
CA SER A 25 14.19 -9.53 -2.77
C SER A 25 15.25 -8.75 -1.99
N PHE A 26 15.02 -8.56 -0.69
CA PHE A 26 15.84 -7.74 0.20
C PHE A 26 16.15 -8.50 1.50
N PRO A 27 17.07 -9.48 1.51
CA PRO A 27 17.36 -10.32 2.69
C PRO A 27 17.74 -9.54 3.94
N GLU A 28 18.40 -8.38 3.76
CA GLU A 28 18.84 -7.49 4.84
C GLU A 28 17.81 -6.38 5.18
N ALA A 29 16.58 -6.52 4.71
CA ALA A 29 15.53 -5.55 5.02
C ALA A 29 15.20 -5.54 6.51
N ASN A 30 15.01 -4.34 7.04
CA ASN A 30 14.44 -4.09 8.35
C ASN A 30 12.93 -4.02 8.22
N ILE A 31 12.22 -4.92 8.87
CA ILE A 31 10.75 -4.94 8.82
C ILE A 31 10.19 -4.29 10.08
N TRP A 32 9.34 -3.30 9.89
CA TRP A 32 8.57 -2.62 10.94
C TRP A 32 7.09 -2.86 10.74
N VAL A 33 6.38 -3.22 11.81
CA VAL A 33 4.92 -3.23 11.87
C VAL A 33 4.46 -2.11 12.78
N VAL A 34 3.58 -1.24 12.27
CA VAL A 34 3.03 -0.09 13.00
C VAL A 34 1.50 -0.20 13.01
N GLY A 35 0.91 -0.15 14.19
CA GLY A 35 -0.53 -0.34 14.39
C GLY A 35 -0.84 -1.58 15.20
N GLY A 36 -1.62 -2.49 14.64
CA GLY A 36 -1.85 -3.83 15.16
C GLY A 36 -0.73 -4.80 14.81
N LYS A 37 -0.63 -5.91 15.56
CA LYS A 37 0.39 -6.94 15.34
C LYS A 37 -0.23 -8.33 15.50
N PRO A 38 -0.10 -9.23 14.51
CA PRO A 38 -0.47 -10.62 14.69
C PRO A 38 0.49 -11.35 15.64
N ASP A 39 -0.01 -12.35 16.38
CA ASP A 39 0.77 -13.04 17.42
C ASP A 39 2.01 -13.73 16.87
N TRP A 40 1.95 -14.26 15.65
CA TRP A 40 3.09 -14.95 15.01
C TRP A 40 4.25 -14.01 14.64
N TYR A 41 4.05 -12.67 14.62
CA TYR A 41 5.09 -11.73 14.23
C TYR A 41 6.02 -11.36 15.37
N VAL A 42 7.32 -11.56 15.20
CA VAL A 42 8.37 -11.31 16.24
C VAL A 42 9.39 -10.22 15.84
N GLY A 43 9.13 -9.45 14.77
CA GLY A 43 10.00 -8.35 14.33
C GLY A 43 9.79 -7.03 15.06
N ASN A 44 10.34 -5.95 14.49
CA ASN A 44 10.20 -4.60 15.06
C ASN A 44 8.75 -4.14 15.04
N TYR A 45 8.27 -3.61 16.15
CA TYR A 45 6.87 -3.27 16.33
C TYR A 45 6.69 -1.93 17.06
N ILE A 46 5.76 -1.12 16.56
CA ILE A 46 5.28 0.10 17.23
C ILE A 46 3.76 0.00 17.34
N LYS A 47 3.28 -0.14 18.58
CA LYS A 47 1.84 -0.26 18.86
C LYS A 47 1.14 1.07 18.65
N VAL A 48 0.03 1.04 17.89
CA VAL A 48 -0.93 2.14 17.75
C VAL A 48 -2.33 1.58 17.93
N GLU A 49 -3.13 2.14 18.82
CA GLU A 49 -4.51 1.67 19.03
C GLU A 49 -5.36 1.85 17.78
N GLN A 50 -6.07 0.79 17.38
CA GLN A 50 -6.88 0.69 16.18
C GLN A 50 -8.39 0.81 16.48
N LYS A 51 -8.79 1.83 17.26
CA LYS A 51 -10.18 2.02 17.72
C LYS A 51 -11.05 2.86 16.79
N GLU A 52 -10.45 3.47 15.77
CA GLU A 52 -11.14 4.39 14.85
C GLU A 52 -11.49 3.69 13.51
N SER A 53 -12.03 4.47 12.59
CA SER A 53 -12.25 3.98 11.23
C SER A 53 -10.93 3.63 10.52
N LYS A 54 -10.98 2.75 9.52
CA LYS A 54 -9.81 2.32 8.72
C LYS A 54 -8.91 3.50 8.30
N TYR A 55 -9.51 4.58 7.82
CA TYR A 55 -8.74 5.75 7.35
C TYR A 55 -8.09 6.52 8.49
N LYS A 56 -8.78 6.71 9.59
CA LYS A 56 -8.23 7.40 10.76
C LYS A 56 -7.11 6.60 11.42
N ASN A 57 -7.27 5.27 11.52
CA ASN A 57 -6.22 4.39 12.02
C ASN A 57 -4.99 4.44 11.12
N ALA A 58 -5.16 4.42 9.78
CA ALA A 58 -4.04 4.55 8.85
C ALA A 58 -3.30 5.89 9.05
N VAL A 59 -4.01 7.01 9.21
CA VAL A 59 -3.39 8.33 9.49
C VAL A 59 -2.61 8.31 10.80
N LYS A 60 -3.19 7.76 11.89
CA LYS A 60 -2.47 7.64 13.18
C LYS A 60 -1.20 6.79 13.07
N ASN A 61 -1.25 5.69 12.30
CA ASN A 61 -0.08 4.88 12.04
C ASN A 61 1.00 5.69 11.31
N LEU A 62 0.63 6.45 10.27
CA LEU A 62 1.56 7.31 9.52
C LEU A 62 2.14 8.44 10.40
N GLU A 63 1.33 9.09 11.24
CA GLU A 63 1.80 10.09 12.20
C GLU A 63 2.82 9.49 13.16
N THR A 64 2.57 8.27 13.66
CA THR A 64 3.48 7.55 14.54
C THR A 64 4.80 7.21 13.84
N ILE A 65 4.76 6.79 12.57
CA ILE A 65 5.96 6.56 11.75
C ILE A 65 6.78 7.86 11.67
N CYS A 66 6.13 8.98 11.39
CA CYS A 66 6.80 10.27 11.21
C CYS A 66 7.53 10.77 12.45
N ILE A 67 7.06 10.45 13.66
CA ILE A 67 7.69 10.90 14.91
C ILE A 67 8.63 9.86 15.52
N SER A 68 8.66 8.63 15.01
CA SER A 68 9.49 7.55 15.53
C SER A 68 10.96 7.77 15.20
N GLU A 69 11.83 7.82 16.20
CA GLU A 69 13.29 7.86 16.01
C GLU A 69 13.86 6.50 15.58
N LYS A 70 13.09 5.41 15.69
CA LYS A 70 13.53 4.05 15.38
C LYS A 70 13.46 3.73 13.88
N ILE A 71 12.57 4.36 13.14
CA ILE A 71 12.39 4.18 11.70
C ILE A 71 13.24 5.20 10.97
N SER A 72 13.91 4.81 9.91
CA SER A 72 14.75 5.70 9.09
C SER A 72 13.98 6.86 8.49
N GLU A 73 14.65 7.99 8.21
CA GLU A 73 14.05 9.15 7.55
C GLU A 73 13.42 8.78 6.21
N PHE A 74 14.14 7.97 5.41
CA PHE A 74 13.62 7.38 4.19
C PHE A 74 13.24 5.93 4.46
N PHE A 75 12.03 5.54 4.08
CA PHE A 75 11.52 4.20 4.27
C PHE A 75 10.61 3.77 3.10
N ILE A 76 10.34 2.49 2.99
CA ILE A 76 9.38 1.93 2.04
C ILE A 76 8.08 1.67 2.78
N LEU A 77 7.01 2.36 2.37
CA LEU A 77 5.69 2.12 2.94
C LEU A 77 5.01 0.94 2.27
N MET A 78 4.55 0.03 3.09
CA MET A 78 3.85 -1.19 2.71
C MET A 78 2.45 -1.24 3.32
N ASN A 79 1.52 -1.87 2.61
CA ASN A 79 0.35 -2.46 3.24
C ASN A 79 0.59 -3.97 3.41
N ASP A 80 -0.20 -4.58 4.28
CA ASP A 80 -0.13 -6.00 4.60
C ASP A 80 -0.47 -6.93 3.42
N ASP A 81 -1.18 -6.41 2.42
CA ASP A 81 -1.64 -7.09 1.21
C ASP A 81 -0.78 -6.81 -0.04
N PHE A 82 0.44 -6.26 0.09
CA PHE A 82 1.35 -6.01 -1.03
C PHE A 82 2.43 -7.09 -1.14
N TYR A 83 2.61 -7.66 -2.33
CA TYR A 83 3.58 -8.73 -2.58
C TYR A 83 4.54 -8.36 -3.70
N ILE A 84 5.84 -8.63 -3.48
CA ILE A 84 6.90 -8.54 -4.49
C ILE A 84 7.03 -9.94 -5.10
N ILE A 85 6.47 -10.15 -6.28
CA ILE A 85 6.38 -11.49 -6.89
C ILE A 85 7.66 -11.89 -7.62
N LYS A 86 8.24 -10.97 -8.40
CA LYS A 86 9.55 -11.16 -9.04
C LYS A 86 10.64 -10.52 -8.20
N LYS A 87 11.76 -11.23 -8.06
CA LYS A 87 12.91 -10.68 -7.35
C LYS A 87 13.40 -9.40 -8.00
N ILE A 88 13.54 -8.36 -7.20
CA ILE A 88 14.02 -7.03 -7.61
C ILE A 88 15.16 -6.58 -6.71
N ASN A 89 15.93 -5.60 -7.14
CA ASN A 89 17.06 -5.03 -6.39
C ASN A 89 16.83 -3.59 -5.93
N LYS A 90 15.73 -2.97 -6.37
CA LYS A 90 15.33 -1.62 -5.96
C LYS A 90 13.81 -1.48 -5.97
N ILE A 91 13.28 -0.60 -5.14
CA ILE A 91 11.89 -0.14 -5.21
C ILE A 91 11.86 1.12 -6.09
N GLU A 92 10.90 1.18 -6.99
CA GLU A 92 10.63 2.33 -7.84
C GLU A 92 9.26 2.92 -7.50
N ASN A 93 9.05 4.19 -7.84
CA ASN A 93 7.75 4.82 -7.69
C ASN A 93 6.90 4.61 -8.95
N PHE A 94 5.59 4.47 -8.75
CA PHE A 94 4.63 4.24 -9.81
C PHE A 94 3.40 5.12 -9.63
N HIS A 95 2.74 5.44 -10.75
CA HIS A 95 1.44 6.11 -10.79
C HIS A 95 0.53 5.42 -11.81
N SER A 96 -0.80 5.58 -11.70
CA SER A 96 -1.74 4.97 -12.65
C SER A 96 -2.12 5.87 -13.83
N GLY A 97 -1.45 7.01 -13.99
CA GLY A 97 -1.80 8.05 -14.95
C GLY A 97 -2.53 9.21 -14.26
N PHE A 98 -3.35 9.95 -15.00
CA PHE A 98 -4.04 11.10 -14.46
C PHE A 98 -5.15 10.70 -13.47
N LEU A 99 -5.19 11.41 -12.34
CA LEU A 99 -6.19 11.17 -11.30
C LEU A 99 -7.62 11.37 -11.81
N LEU A 100 -7.82 12.27 -12.76
CA LEU A 100 -9.13 12.51 -13.38
C LEU A 100 -9.63 11.28 -14.14
N ASP A 101 -8.75 10.57 -14.86
CA ASP A 101 -9.11 9.35 -15.59
C ASP A 101 -9.54 8.24 -14.64
N LYS A 102 -8.85 8.09 -13.52
CA LYS A 102 -9.26 7.13 -12.46
C LYS A 102 -10.62 7.51 -11.88
N ILE A 103 -10.88 8.79 -11.63
CA ILE A 103 -12.20 9.25 -11.13
C ILE A 103 -13.30 8.87 -12.12
N ASN A 104 -13.12 9.18 -13.42
CA ASN A 104 -14.09 8.87 -14.46
C ASN A 104 -14.36 7.35 -14.55
N LEU A 105 -13.30 6.54 -14.50
CA LEU A 105 -13.43 5.08 -14.49
C LEU A 105 -14.23 4.59 -13.27
N TYR A 106 -13.87 5.05 -12.06
CA TYR A 106 -14.54 4.61 -10.84
C TYR A 106 -15.98 5.11 -10.72
N GLN A 107 -16.29 6.32 -11.22
CA GLN A 107 -17.67 6.81 -11.32
C GLN A 107 -18.51 5.91 -12.22
N LYS A 108 -17.96 5.48 -13.35
CA LYS A 108 -18.63 4.55 -14.27
C LYS A 108 -18.86 3.17 -13.66
N LEU A 109 -17.89 2.63 -12.92
CA LEU A 109 -17.93 1.27 -12.35
C LEU A 109 -18.70 1.17 -11.04
N ASN A 110 -18.55 2.16 -10.16
CA ASN A 110 -18.98 2.11 -8.75
C ASN A 110 -19.86 3.30 -8.34
N GLY A 111 -20.24 4.15 -9.31
CA GLY A 111 -21.02 5.34 -9.03
C GLY A 111 -20.34 6.29 -8.05
N ASN A 112 -21.14 6.96 -7.22
CA ASN A 112 -20.65 7.90 -6.19
C ASN A 112 -20.32 7.18 -4.87
N SER A 113 -19.46 6.15 -4.93
CA SER A 113 -18.99 5.42 -3.74
C SER A 113 -18.17 6.32 -2.81
N GLN A 114 -17.94 5.87 -1.56
CA GLN A 114 -17.07 6.60 -0.61
C GLN A 114 -15.66 6.81 -1.19
N TYR A 115 -15.09 5.79 -1.86
CA TYR A 115 -13.77 5.88 -2.47
C TYR A 115 -13.76 6.86 -3.65
N THR A 116 -14.79 6.82 -4.52
CA THR A 116 -14.94 7.78 -5.63
C THR A 116 -15.01 9.23 -5.14
N ARG A 117 -15.73 9.48 -4.02
CA ARG A 117 -15.78 10.81 -3.39
C ARG A 117 -14.41 11.25 -2.86
N LYS A 118 -13.62 10.32 -2.29
CA LYS A 118 -12.24 10.62 -1.83
C LYS A 118 -11.31 10.96 -2.99
N LEU A 119 -11.34 10.20 -4.09
CA LEU A 119 -10.61 10.53 -5.31
C LEU A 119 -10.95 11.94 -5.81
N SER A 120 -12.25 12.25 -5.93
CA SER A 120 -12.73 13.57 -6.39
C SER A 120 -12.33 14.70 -5.43
N GLY A 121 -12.36 14.47 -4.12
CA GLY A 121 -11.89 15.42 -3.09
C GLY A 121 -10.39 15.68 -3.22
N THR A 122 -9.59 14.62 -3.38
CA THR A 122 -8.14 14.69 -3.59
C THR A 122 -7.80 15.48 -4.85
N TYR A 123 -8.50 15.23 -5.97
CA TYR A 123 -8.33 15.97 -7.20
C TYR A 123 -8.61 17.48 -7.01
N LYS A 124 -9.75 17.83 -6.39
CA LYS A 124 -10.10 19.22 -6.10
C LYS A 124 -9.04 19.90 -5.21
N LYS A 125 -8.52 19.20 -4.20
CA LYS A 125 -7.46 19.72 -3.33
C LYS A 125 -6.19 19.99 -4.12
N LEU A 126 -5.75 19.05 -4.97
CA LEU A 126 -4.55 19.21 -5.80
C LEU A 126 -4.72 20.36 -6.81
N LYS A 127 -5.89 20.49 -7.46
CA LYS A 127 -6.21 21.64 -8.32
C LYS A 127 -6.11 22.97 -7.56
N ALA A 128 -6.63 23.03 -6.33
CA ALA A 128 -6.55 24.23 -5.49
C ALA A 128 -5.12 24.54 -5.05
N LEU A 129 -4.21 23.57 -5.05
CA LEU A 129 -2.78 23.72 -4.79
C LEU A 129 -1.99 24.09 -6.07
N GLY A 130 -2.65 24.24 -7.23
CA GLY A 130 -2.04 24.68 -8.49
C GLY A 130 -1.59 23.58 -9.43
N PHE A 131 -1.88 22.30 -9.13
CA PHE A 131 -1.54 21.19 -10.03
C PHE A 131 -2.58 21.10 -11.17
N GLU A 132 -2.14 21.26 -12.43
CA GLU A 132 -3.06 21.22 -13.59
C GLU A 132 -3.54 19.80 -13.87
N ASP A 133 -2.63 18.85 -13.96
CA ASP A 133 -2.89 17.45 -14.31
C ASP A 133 -2.33 16.49 -13.23
N PRO A 134 -2.96 16.44 -12.04
CA PRO A 134 -2.44 15.63 -10.95
C PRO A 134 -2.49 14.13 -11.28
N LEU A 135 -1.40 13.43 -10.94
CA LEU A 135 -1.27 11.99 -11.11
C LEU A 135 -1.92 11.22 -9.94
N ASP A 136 -2.36 10.01 -10.23
CA ASP A 136 -2.86 9.06 -9.24
C ASP A 136 -1.76 8.14 -8.74
N TYR A 137 -1.47 8.20 -7.45
CA TYR A 137 -0.51 7.32 -6.75
C TYR A 137 -1.19 6.30 -5.82
N GLU A 138 -2.51 6.17 -5.88
CA GLU A 138 -3.26 5.19 -5.07
C GLU A 138 -3.18 3.79 -5.70
N LEU A 139 -1.98 3.34 -5.97
CA LEU A 139 -1.66 1.99 -6.41
C LEU A 139 -1.38 1.07 -5.21
N HIS A 140 -1.66 -0.22 -5.39
CA HIS A 140 -1.42 -1.24 -4.38
C HIS A 140 0.01 -1.83 -4.50
N VAL A 141 1.00 -0.95 -4.43
CA VAL A 141 2.44 -1.28 -4.51
C VAL A 141 3.24 -0.55 -3.43
N PRO A 142 4.47 -1.02 -3.12
CA PRO A 142 5.39 -0.30 -2.24
C PRO A 142 5.61 1.14 -2.71
N MET A 143 5.80 2.07 -1.78
CA MET A 143 6.08 3.47 -2.10
C MET A 143 7.20 4.02 -1.23
N ILE A 144 8.19 4.68 -1.85
CA ILE A 144 9.28 5.35 -1.15
C ILE A 144 8.74 6.61 -0.47
N MET A 145 8.99 6.74 0.83
CA MET A 145 8.54 7.85 1.66
C MET A 145 9.70 8.50 2.40
N GLU A 146 9.57 9.80 2.62
CA GLU A 146 10.41 10.63 3.49
C GLU A 146 9.53 11.19 4.60
N LYS A 147 9.93 11.06 5.86
CA LYS A 147 9.12 11.44 7.03
C LYS A 147 8.73 12.92 7.03
N GLU A 148 9.69 13.83 6.78
CA GLU A 148 9.41 15.26 6.80
C GLU A 148 8.39 15.65 5.72
N LYS A 149 8.49 15.08 4.53
CA LYS A 149 7.50 15.28 3.47
C LYS A 149 6.13 14.70 3.85
N LEU A 150 6.13 13.51 4.43
CA LEU A 150 4.89 12.86 4.88
C LEU A 150 4.20 13.66 5.99
N LYS A 151 4.94 14.23 6.96
CA LYS A 151 4.38 15.15 7.98
C LYS A 151 3.65 16.34 7.35
N ILE A 152 4.19 16.91 6.28
CA ILE A 152 3.54 18.03 5.57
C ILE A 152 2.23 17.57 4.94
N VAL A 153 2.22 16.38 4.31
CA VAL A 153 1.01 15.81 3.70
C VAL A 153 -0.06 15.54 4.75
N LEU A 154 0.30 14.94 5.88
CA LEU A 154 -0.65 14.60 6.94
C LEU A 154 -1.35 15.85 7.52
N LYS A 155 -0.69 17.00 7.58
CA LYS A 155 -1.30 18.28 7.97
C LYS A 155 -2.30 18.83 6.92
N LEU A 156 -2.22 18.37 5.67
CA LEU A 156 -3.14 18.76 4.59
C LEU A 156 -4.35 17.84 4.50
N LEU A 157 -4.33 16.69 5.21
CA LEU A 157 -5.36 15.67 5.11
C LEU A 157 -6.62 16.10 5.85
N ASP A 158 -7.68 16.33 5.07
CA ASP A 158 -9.07 16.34 5.53
C ASP A 158 -9.85 15.34 4.65
N GLN A 159 -9.74 14.05 4.95
CA GLN A 159 -10.36 12.93 4.21
C GLN A 159 -9.82 12.67 2.78
N PHE A 160 -8.66 13.21 2.43
CA PHE A 160 -8.02 13.01 1.14
C PHE A 160 -7.16 11.73 1.10
N LEU A 161 -6.82 11.29 -0.12
CA LEU A 161 -5.92 10.17 -0.36
C LEU A 161 -4.47 10.70 -0.33
N TRP A 162 -3.72 10.28 0.66
CA TRP A 162 -2.42 10.86 1.00
C TRP A 162 -1.29 10.48 0.02
N ARG A 163 -1.34 9.30 -0.62
CA ARG A 163 -0.33 8.90 -1.62
C ARG A 163 -0.32 9.87 -2.81
N SER A 164 -1.49 10.18 -3.33
CA SER A 164 -1.61 11.11 -4.46
C SER A 164 -1.25 12.54 -4.09
N ILE A 165 -1.59 12.99 -2.87
CA ILE A 165 -1.12 14.31 -2.40
C ILE A 165 0.40 14.32 -2.25
N TYR A 166 0.99 13.26 -1.67
CA TYR A 166 2.44 13.14 -1.51
C TYR A 166 3.15 13.13 -2.86
N GLY A 167 2.73 12.27 -3.77
CA GLY A 167 3.36 12.11 -5.08
C GLY A 167 3.36 13.38 -5.92
N ASN A 168 2.22 14.09 -5.98
CA ASN A 168 2.14 15.34 -6.74
C ASN A 168 2.87 16.50 -6.03
N LYS A 169 2.67 16.66 -4.72
CA LYS A 169 3.26 17.79 -3.98
C LYS A 169 4.79 17.79 -4.01
N PHE A 170 5.41 16.62 -4.06
CA PHE A 170 6.87 16.46 -4.00
C PHE A 170 7.47 15.96 -5.32
N ASP A 171 6.67 16.00 -6.39
CA ASP A 171 7.08 15.60 -7.74
C ASP A 171 7.85 14.26 -7.73
N VAL A 172 7.20 13.25 -7.13
CA VAL A 172 7.85 11.95 -6.93
C VAL A 172 8.14 11.25 -8.26
N GLY A 173 7.42 11.61 -9.33
CA GLY A 173 7.55 11.00 -10.64
C GLY A 173 7.16 9.52 -10.65
N GLY A 174 7.85 8.74 -11.45
CA GLY A 174 7.67 7.30 -11.55
C GLY A 174 7.13 6.83 -12.89
N THR A 175 7.04 5.52 -13.04
CA THR A 175 6.54 4.88 -14.26
C THR A 175 5.04 4.64 -14.16
N GLN A 176 4.31 4.87 -15.24
CA GLN A 176 2.89 4.56 -15.29
C GLN A 176 2.67 3.04 -15.33
N MET A 177 1.78 2.55 -14.47
CA MET A 177 1.36 1.15 -14.46
C MET A 177 -0.11 1.00 -14.10
N GLN A 178 -0.70 -0.13 -14.45
CA GLN A 178 -2.04 -0.50 -13.99
C GLN A 178 -1.99 -0.99 -12.54
N ASP A 179 -3.13 -0.83 -11.84
CA ASP A 179 -3.26 -1.35 -10.48
C ASP A 179 -3.16 -2.88 -10.47
N VAL A 180 -2.45 -3.40 -9.46
CA VAL A 180 -2.08 -4.81 -9.33
C VAL A 180 -2.95 -5.56 -8.33
N LYS A 181 -4.06 -4.97 -7.88
CA LYS A 181 -4.96 -5.62 -6.93
C LYS A 181 -5.78 -6.72 -7.58
N VAL A 182 -5.70 -7.90 -6.98
CA VAL A 182 -6.38 -9.13 -7.44
C VAL A 182 -7.75 -9.23 -6.77
N TYR A 183 -8.77 -9.54 -7.58
CA TYR A 183 -10.16 -9.72 -7.15
C TYR A 183 -10.70 -11.08 -7.61
N ASN A 184 -11.69 -11.63 -6.90
CA ASN A 184 -12.40 -12.83 -7.36
C ASN A 184 -13.45 -12.51 -8.45
N SER A 185 -14.05 -11.32 -8.37
CA SER A 185 -15.14 -10.91 -9.27
C SER A 185 -15.15 -9.41 -9.48
N GLY A 186 -16.06 -8.93 -10.31
CA GLY A 186 -16.23 -7.50 -10.59
C GLY A 186 -15.50 -7.05 -11.86
N PRO A 187 -15.58 -5.77 -12.23
CA PRO A 187 -15.07 -5.24 -13.50
C PRO A 187 -13.57 -4.91 -13.49
N LEU A 188 -12.90 -5.00 -12.34
CA LEU A 188 -11.48 -4.66 -12.22
C LEU A 188 -10.55 -5.74 -12.79
N VAL A 189 -9.34 -5.38 -13.15
CA VAL A 189 -8.52 -6.01 -14.18
C VAL A 189 -8.02 -7.41 -13.82
N LEU A 190 -7.50 -7.62 -12.59
CA LEU A 190 -6.88 -8.88 -12.23
C LEU A 190 -7.86 -9.80 -11.51
N LYS A 191 -8.03 -11.03 -12.04
CA LYS A 191 -8.90 -12.06 -11.45
C LYS A 191 -8.08 -13.24 -10.97
N SER A 192 -8.37 -13.69 -9.74
CA SER A 192 -7.64 -14.78 -9.10
C SER A 192 -7.65 -16.09 -9.90
N TYR A 193 -8.71 -16.38 -10.62
CA TYR A 193 -8.87 -17.64 -11.38
C TYR A 193 -8.14 -17.69 -12.74
N ASN A 194 -7.73 -16.52 -13.28
CA ASN A 194 -6.99 -16.42 -14.56
C ASN A 194 -5.57 -15.87 -14.37
N LEU A 195 -5.10 -15.79 -13.12
CA LEU A 195 -3.86 -15.09 -12.80
C LEU A 195 -2.67 -16.04 -12.93
N ASN A 196 -1.77 -15.73 -13.89
CA ASN A 196 -0.41 -16.21 -13.81
C ASN A 196 0.43 -15.21 -13.02
N ILE A 197 0.74 -15.53 -11.76
CA ILE A 197 1.44 -14.58 -10.88
C ILE A 197 2.82 -14.23 -11.39
N ASP A 198 3.48 -15.14 -12.09
CA ASP A 198 4.85 -14.92 -12.59
C ASP A 198 4.93 -13.92 -13.75
N ASP A 199 3.80 -13.45 -14.27
CA ASP A 199 3.76 -12.34 -15.25
C ASP A 199 3.91 -10.96 -14.58
N HIS A 200 3.77 -10.89 -13.24
CA HIS A 200 3.73 -9.64 -12.48
C HIS A 200 4.98 -9.45 -11.60
N THR A 201 5.43 -8.21 -11.46
CA THR A 201 6.48 -7.85 -10.49
C THR A 201 5.87 -7.63 -9.11
N TYR A 202 4.71 -6.99 -9.06
CA TYR A 202 3.94 -6.72 -7.85
C TYR A 202 2.53 -7.26 -7.98
N LEU A 203 1.96 -7.71 -6.88
CA LEU A 203 0.54 -8.02 -6.73
C LEU A 203 0.04 -7.56 -5.36
N SER A 204 -1.26 -7.37 -5.26
CA SER A 204 -1.97 -7.12 -4.01
C SER A 204 -3.24 -7.94 -3.96
N SER A 205 -3.68 -8.36 -2.78
CA SER A 205 -4.93 -9.09 -2.60
C SER A 205 -6.08 -8.19 -2.13
N ALA A 206 -7.28 -8.48 -2.58
CA ALA A 206 -8.48 -8.12 -1.85
C ALA A 206 -8.80 -9.23 -0.84
N ASP A 207 -9.46 -8.91 0.29
CA ASP A 207 -9.83 -9.91 1.32
C ASP A 207 -10.52 -11.15 0.70
N SER A 208 -11.40 -10.93 -0.30
CA SER A 208 -12.11 -12.01 -1.00
C SER A 208 -11.19 -12.88 -1.84
N SER A 209 -10.18 -12.32 -2.51
CA SER A 209 -9.23 -13.08 -3.34
C SER A 209 -8.22 -13.82 -2.48
N PHE A 210 -7.77 -13.23 -1.39
CA PHE A 210 -6.87 -13.88 -0.44
C PHE A 210 -7.51 -15.12 0.19
N ASN A 211 -8.76 -15.03 0.60
CA ASN A 211 -9.50 -16.15 1.19
C ASN A 211 -9.95 -17.24 0.16
N SER A 212 -9.35 -17.24 -1.03
CA SER A 212 -9.65 -18.19 -2.11
C SER A 212 -8.38 -18.82 -2.70
N ILE A 213 -8.35 -19.04 -4.01
CA ILE A 213 -7.23 -19.66 -4.74
C ILE A 213 -5.93 -18.86 -4.56
N PHE A 214 -6.00 -17.53 -4.44
CA PHE A 214 -4.80 -16.68 -4.39
C PHE A 214 -3.94 -16.95 -3.15
N ASN A 215 -4.54 -17.22 -1.99
CA ASN A 215 -3.78 -17.64 -0.80
C ASN A 215 -2.95 -18.90 -1.05
N LYS A 216 -3.53 -19.90 -1.72
CA LYS A 216 -2.80 -21.14 -2.03
C LYS A 216 -1.58 -20.84 -2.90
N VAL A 217 -1.75 -20.01 -3.93
CA VAL A 217 -0.65 -19.61 -4.83
C VAL A 217 0.46 -18.88 -4.08
N LEU A 218 0.11 -17.93 -3.20
CA LEU A 218 1.09 -17.23 -2.36
C LEU A 218 1.81 -18.18 -1.39
N LYS A 219 1.08 -19.13 -0.79
CA LYS A 219 1.63 -20.12 0.12
C LYS A 219 2.63 -21.05 -0.59
N ASP A 220 2.33 -21.47 -1.79
CA ASP A 220 3.21 -22.32 -2.58
C ASP A 220 4.48 -21.57 -2.99
N LYS A 221 4.34 -20.32 -3.44
CA LYS A 221 5.47 -19.47 -3.84
C LYS A 221 6.34 -19.04 -2.66
N PHE A 222 5.77 -18.56 -1.59
CA PHE A 222 6.46 -18.04 -0.40
C PHE A 222 6.36 -19.02 0.77
N ASN A 223 6.80 -20.26 0.57
CA ASN A 223 6.64 -21.36 1.54
C ASN A 223 7.68 -21.34 2.67
N LYS A 224 8.76 -20.59 2.56
CA LYS A 224 9.83 -20.52 3.57
C LYS A 224 9.52 -19.45 4.61
N LYS A 225 9.56 -19.85 5.89
CA LYS A 225 9.48 -18.91 7.02
C LYS A 225 10.67 -17.95 7.01
N THR A 226 10.43 -16.74 7.51
CA THR A 226 11.46 -15.73 7.75
C THR A 226 11.81 -15.65 9.23
N LYS A 227 12.89 -14.91 9.56
CA LYS A 227 13.27 -14.60 10.95
C LYS A 227 12.21 -13.78 11.73
N PHE A 228 11.19 -13.27 11.07
CA PHE A 228 10.11 -12.48 11.67
C PHE A 228 8.89 -13.32 12.09
N GLU A 229 8.96 -14.63 11.98
CA GLU A 229 7.86 -15.56 12.25
C GLU A 229 8.26 -16.56 13.36
N GLN A 230 7.39 -16.71 14.36
CA GLN A 230 7.49 -17.80 15.33
C GLN A 230 6.61 -18.99 14.93
#